data_1bb3beeaa7d5b9c1481881f72f38d0b0
#
_entry.id   1bb3beeaa7d5b9c1481881f72f38d0b0
#
_cell.length_a   1.000
_cell.length_b   1.000
_cell.length_c   1.000
_cell.angle_alpha   90.00
_cell.angle_beta   90.00
_cell.angle_gamma   90.00
#
_symmetry.space_group_name_H-M   'P 1'
#
loop_
_entity.id
_entity.type
_entity.pdbx_description
1 polymer ?
#
loop_
_entity_poly.entity_id
_entity_poly.type
_entity_poly.pdbx_seq_one_letter_code
_entity_poly.pdbx_strand_id
1 'polypeptide(L)'
;MTSSKFMLFKCSGFCLLLLLILQPFGNLFAQAPQKISGLVTDGKGTPVPQVTVTVKETKKTTATAADGTFNTIAKPGDVLVFSSVSFVSNEVKVTGETFYKVSLSESTVALTDVVVVGYGKGNRRTLSSA
;
A
#
# COMPACT_ATOMS: atom_id res chain seq x y z
N MET A 1 37.85 -40.60 45.76
CA MET A 1 38.26 -39.95 44.51
C MET A 1 37.23 -40.13 43.38
N THR A 2 36.00 -39.83 43.62
CA THR A 2 34.95 -39.99 42.56
C THR A 2 33.89 -38.87 42.54
N SER A 3 34.20 -37.70 43.13
CA SER A 3 33.23 -36.60 43.19
C SER A 3 33.44 -35.49 42.16
N SER A 4 34.53 -35.49 41.40
CA SER A 4 34.79 -34.35 40.48
C SER A 4 34.17 -34.53 39.08
N LYS A 5 33.80 -35.72 38.68
CA LYS A 5 33.19 -35.97 37.36
C LYS A 5 31.69 -35.64 37.30
N PHE A 6 31.02 -35.63 38.43
CA PHE A 6 29.58 -35.35 38.50
C PHE A 6 29.26 -33.84 38.47
N MET A 7 30.24 -32.99 38.80
CA MET A 7 30.07 -31.55 38.81
C MET A 7 30.25 -30.92 37.45
N LEU A 8 31.07 -31.55 36.59
CA LEU A 8 31.29 -31.14 35.18
C LEU A 8 30.07 -31.37 34.29
N PHE A 9 29.29 -32.42 34.60
CA PHE A 9 28.12 -32.74 33.78
C PHE A 9 26.93 -31.79 34.08
N LYS A 10 26.83 -31.22 35.29
CA LYS A 10 25.80 -30.22 35.63
C LYS A 10 26.10 -28.83 35.01
N CYS A 11 27.36 -28.46 34.85
CA CYS A 11 27.75 -27.21 34.21
C CYS A 11 27.53 -27.27 32.65
N SER A 12 27.72 -28.46 32.06
CA SER A 12 27.49 -28.62 30.63
C SER A 12 26.02 -28.41 30.22
N GLY A 13 25.09 -28.93 31.00
CA GLY A 13 23.66 -28.71 30.75
C GLY A 13 23.21 -27.27 30.95
N PHE A 14 23.79 -26.60 31.96
CA PHE A 14 23.48 -25.20 32.23
C PHE A 14 24.06 -24.26 31.16
N CYS A 15 25.27 -24.53 30.66
CA CYS A 15 25.85 -23.82 29.51
C CYS A 15 25.04 -24.02 28.23
N LEU A 16 24.55 -25.24 28.00
CA LEU A 16 23.72 -25.53 26.82
C LEU A 16 22.36 -24.80 26.89
N LEU A 17 21.77 -24.75 28.08
CA LEU A 17 20.53 -23.99 28.33
C LEU A 17 20.74 -22.49 28.16
N LEU A 18 21.88 -21.96 28.65
CA LEU A 18 22.24 -20.55 28.51
C LEU A 18 22.52 -20.18 27.05
N LEU A 19 23.13 -21.09 26.29
CA LEU A 19 23.39 -20.89 24.86
C LEU A 19 22.08 -20.90 24.04
N LEU A 20 21.06 -21.62 24.49
CA LEU A 20 19.74 -21.65 23.84
C LEU A 20 18.96 -20.34 24.07
N ILE A 21 19.21 -19.65 25.17
CA ILE A 21 18.59 -18.36 25.48
C ILE A 21 19.28 -17.21 24.73
N LEU A 22 20.51 -17.42 24.30
CA LEU A 22 21.30 -16.45 23.54
C LEU A 22 21.08 -16.52 22.03
N GLN A 23 19.99 -17.18 21.60
CA GLN A 23 19.58 -17.05 20.20
C GLN A 23 19.27 -15.58 19.95
N PRO A 24 20.01 -14.91 19.05
CA PRO A 24 19.63 -13.56 18.65
C PRO A 24 18.22 -13.70 18.07
N PHE A 25 17.25 -13.12 18.74
CA PHE A 25 15.90 -12.96 18.22
C PHE A 25 16.05 -12.38 16.82
N GLY A 26 15.87 -13.30 15.85
CA GLY A 26 16.22 -13.09 14.48
C GLY A 26 15.69 -11.78 13.95
N ASN A 27 16.55 -11.07 13.31
CA ASN A 27 16.29 -10.15 12.23
C ASN A 27 14.82 -9.72 12.10
N LEU A 28 14.34 -8.94 13.04
CA LEU A 28 13.33 -7.94 12.75
C LEU A 28 14.03 -7.01 11.75
N PHE A 29 14.07 -7.43 10.48
CA PHE A 29 14.35 -6.52 9.40
C PHE A 29 13.24 -5.48 9.46
N ALA A 30 13.45 -4.45 10.24
CA ALA A 30 12.70 -3.22 10.12
C ALA A 30 12.95 -2.77 8.67
N GLN A 31 12.00 -3.10 7.79
CA GLN A 31 12.09 -2.74 6.38
C GLN A 31 12.16 -1.22 6.34
N ALA A 32 13.37 -0.72 6.11
CA ALA A 32 13.61 0.70 6.08
C ALA A 32 12.81 1.34 4.93
N PRO A 33 12.23 2.52 5.14
CA PRO A 33 11.58 3.23 4.06
C PRO A 33 12.61 3.53 2.96
N GLN A 34 12.27 3.20 1.74
CA GLN A 34 13.10 3.41 0.57
C GLN A 34 12.47 4.43 -0.38
N LYS A 35 13.30 5.12 -1.13
CA LYS A 35 12.84 6.02 -2.19
C LYS A 35 12.37 5.17 -3.37
N ILE A 36 11.12 5.37 -3.76
CA ILE A 36 10.48 4.72 -4.89
C ILE A 36 10.22 5.76 -5.96
N SER A 37 10.54 5.42 -7.18
CA SER A 37 10.22 6.19 -8.38
C SER A 37 9.39 5.35 -9.34
N GLY A 38 8.75 5.99 -10.28
CA GLY A 38 8.01 5.26 -11.30
C GLY A 38 7.44 6.16 -12.37
N LEU A 39 6.82 5.51 -13.34
CA LEU A 39 6.15 6.14 -14.47
C LEU A 39 4.70 5.70 -14.50
N VAL A 40 3.79 6.65 -14.58
CA VAL A 40 2.36 6.42 -14.75
C VAL A 40 1.99 6.70 -16.19
N THR A 41 1.36 5.73 -16.84
CA THR A 41 0.89 5.82 -18.23
C THR A 41 -0.60 5.50 -18.31
N ASP A 42 -1.22 5.89 -19.39
CA ASP A 42 -2.55 5.42 -19.77
C ASP A 42 -2.50 4.02 -20.42
N GLY A 43 -3.63 3.48 -20.82
CA GLY A 43 -3.73 2.20 -21.52
C GLY A 43 -3.05 2.19 -22.90
N LYS A 44 -2.67 3.35 -23.45
CA LYS A 44 -1.97 3.53 -24.74
C LYS A 44 -0.48 3.71 -24.55
N GLY A 45 0.00 3.81 -23.30
CA GLY A 45 1.40 4.03 -22.97
C GLY A 45 1.80 5.52 -22.90
N THR A 46 0.83 6.45 -22.97
CA THR A 46 1.08 7.88 -22.85
C THR A 46 1.28 8.24 -21.38
N PRO A 47 2.32 9.02 -21.02
CA PRO A 47 2.52 9.49 -19.65
C PRO A 47 1.34 10.33 -19.16
N VAL A 48 0.88 10.08 -17.94
CA VAL A 48 -0.23 10.80 -17.31
C VAL A 48 0.29 11.74 -16.24
N PRO A 49 0.21 13.05 -16.44
CA PRO A 49 0.57 14.03 -15.42
C PRO A 49 -0.53 14.19 -14.36
N GLN A 50 -0.16 14.80 -13.24
CA GLN A 50 -1.08 15.18 -12.15
C GLN A 50 -1.91 14.03 -11.56
N VAL A 51 -1.42 12.81 -11.67
CA VAL A 51 -1.96 11.68 -10.93
C VAL A 51 -1.54 11.78 -9.47
N THR A 52 -2.50 11.72 -8.57
CA THR A 52 -2.24 11.69 -7.13
C THR A 52 -1.76 10.30 -6.74
N VAL A 53 -0.58 10.20 -6.15
CA VAL A 53 0.01 8.97 -5.63
C VAL A 53 0.02 9.06 -4.10
N THR A 54 -0.75 8.22 -3.45
CA THR A 54 -0.87 8.19 -1.99
C THR A 54 -0.33 6.89 -1.44
N VAL A 55 0.57 6.97 -0.47
CA VAL A 55 1.01 5.82 0.32
C VAL A 55 -0.04 5.55 1.39
N LYS A 56 -0.76 4.43 1.31
CA LYS A 56 -1.94 4.13 2.12
C LYS A 56 -1.64 4.11 3.62
N GLU A 57 -0.49 3.58 4.01
CA GLU A 57 -0.08 3.43 5.41
C GLU A 57 0.34 4.76 6.05
N THR A 58 1.11 5.58 5.34
CA THR A 58 1.64 6.84 5.86
C THR A 58 0.80 8.07 5.51
N LYS A 59 -0.20 7.90 4.63
CA LYS A 59 -1.01 9.01 4.08
C LYS A 59 -0.21 10.08 3.34
N LYS A 60 1.05 9.78 3.02
CA LYS A 60 1.87 10.68 2.21
C LYS A 60 1.38 10.70 0.79
N THR A 61 1.24 11.91 0.25
CA THR A 61 0.74 12.16 -1.09
C THR A 61 1.78 12.87 -1.92
N THR A 62 1.91 12.46 -3.18
CA THR A 62 2.69 13.15 -4.22
C THR A 62 1.89 13.16 -5.51
N ALA A 63 2.28 13.99 -6.48
CA ALA A 63 1.66 14.00 -7.80
C ALA A 63 2.69 13.64 -8.87
N THR A 64 2.24 13.05 -9.97
CA THR A 64 3.10 12.81 -11.13
C THR A 64 3.46 14.13 -11.81
N ALA A 65 4.69 14.22 -12.29
CA ALA A 65 5.20 15.35 -13.07
C ALA A 65 4.60 15.35 -14.49
N ALA A 66 4.94 16.35 -15.29
CA ALA A 66 4.45 16.50 -16.67
C ALA A 66 4.81 15.31 -17.58
N ASP A 67 5.88 14.61 -17.27
CA ASP A 67 6.35 13.39 -17.94
C ASP A 67 5.77 12.09 -17.37
N GLY A 68 4.78 12.18 -16.44
CA GLY A 68 4.16 11.05 -15.79
C GLY A 68 5.01 10.38 -14.71
N THR A 69 6.19 10.91 -14.40
CA THR A 69 7.05 10.34 -13.35
C THR A 69 6.61 10.76 -11.95
N PHE A 70 6.85 9.89 -10.97
CA PHE A 70 6.63 10.20 -9.56
C PHE A 70 7.78 9.72 -8.69
N ASN A 71 7.93 10.35 -7.54
CA ASN A 71 8.87 9.95 -6.51
C ASN A 71 8.17 9.99 -5.15
N THR A 72 8.29 8.91 -4.40
CA THR A 72 7.74 8.80 -3.05
C THR A 72 8.65 7.98 -2.15
N ILE A 73 8.34 7.94 -0.86
CA ILE A 73 9.04 7.10 0.11
C ILE A 73 8.02 6.13 0.69
N ALA A 74 8.30 4.85 0.54
CA ALA A 74 7.45 3.78 1.06
C ALA A 74 8.31 2.59 1.52
N LYS A 75 7.71 1.69 2.28
CA LYS A 75 8.32 0.45 2.73
C LYS A 75 7.83 -0.71 1.86
N PRO A 76 8.61 -1.78 1.73
CA PRO A 76 8.08 -3.03 1.19
C PRO A 76 6.86 -3.48 1.98
N GLY A 77 5.77 -3.80 1.28
CA GLY A 77 4.49 -4.13 1.88
C GLY A 77 3.46 -2.99 1.91
N ASP A 78 3.90 -1.73 1.80
CA ASP A 78 3.00 -0.58 1.67
C ASP A 78 2.20 -0.65 0.36
N VAL A 79 1.06 0.01 0.31
CA VAL A 79 0.22 0.11 -0.89
C VAL A 79 0.23 1.53 -1.42
N LEU A 80 0.59 1.68 -2.68
CA LEU A 80 0.49 2.94 -3.43
C LEU A 80 -0.88 3.01 -4.12
N VAL A 81 -1.62 4.05 -3.85
CA VAL A 81 -2.93 4.34 -4.47
C VAL A 81 -2.74 5.45 -5.49
N PHE A 82 -3.03 5.15 -6.73
CA PHE A 82 -3.00 6.10 -7.84
C PHE A 82 -4.42 6.57 -8.14
N SER A 83 -4.67 7.86 -8.06
CA SER A 83 -5.99 8.44 -8.33
C SER A 83 -5.89 9.68 -9.20
N SER A 84 -6.84 9.82 -10.11
CA SER A 84 -6.99 10.97 -10.99
C SER A 84 -8.45 11.13 -11.39
N VAL A 85 -8.84 12.33 -11.78
CA VAL A 85 -10.24 12.66 -12.13
C VAL A 85 -10.71 11.89 -13.37
N SER A 86 -9.79 11.63 -14.32
CA SER A 86 -10.12 11.02 -15.61
C SER A 86 -9.81 9.51 -15.69
N PHE A 87 -9.27 8.94 -14.61
CA PHE A 87 -8.82 7.55 -14.60
C PHE A 87 -9.40 6.78 -13.42
N VAL A 88 -9.56 5.49 -13.61
CA VAL A 88 -9.92 4.57 -12.53
C VAL A 88 -8.77 4.46 -11.55
N SER A 89 -9.07 4.59 -10.26
CA SER A 89 -8.04 4.42 -9.22
C SER A 89 -7.43 3.02 -9.28
N ASN A 90 -6.10 2.96 -9.16
CA ASN A 90 -5.35 1.72 -9.16
C ASN A 90 -4.51 1.60 -7.88
N GLU A 91 -4.40 0.40 -7.34
CA GLU A 91 -3.58 0.12 -6.15
C GLU A 91 -2.43 -0.80 -6.53
N VAL A 92 -1.21 -0.45 -6.11
CA VAL A 92 0.00 -1.24 -6.37
C VAL A 92 0.71 -1.49 -5.05
N LYS A 93 0.95 -2.76 -4.73
CA LYS A 93 1.72 -3.15 -3.54
C LYS A 93 3.21 -3.00 -3.80
N VAL A 94 3.92 -2.38 -2.86
CA VAL A 94 5.37 -2.24 -2.90
C VAL A 94 6.03 -3.58 -2.55
N THR A 95 6.78 -4.14 -3.48
CA THR A 95 7.46 -5.45 -3.36
C THR A 95 8.95 -5.34 -3.00
N GLY A 96 9.46 -4.10 -2.91
CA GLY A 96 10.89 -3.85 -2.65
C GLY A 96 11.66 -3.34 -3.87
N GLU A 97 11.02 -3.26 -5.02
CA GLU A 97 11.57 -2.60 -6.21
C GLU A 97 11.63 -1.09 -6.00
N THR A 98 12.57 -0.44 -6.65
CA THR A 98 12.75 1.02 -6.58
C THR A 98 12.08 1.76 -7.72
N PHE A 99 11.68 1.04 -8.78
CA PHE A 99 11.01 1.61 -9.95
C PHE A 99 9.75 0.84 -10.32
N TYR A 100 8.64 1.56 -10.46
CA TYR A 100 7.33 1.01 -10.81
C TYR A 100 6.78 1.64 -12.08
N LYS A 101 6.33 0.80 -13.00
CA LYS A 101 5.56 1.24 -14.16
C LYS A 101 4.09 0.88 -13.94
N VAL A 102 3.24 1.89 -13.92
CA VAL A 102 1.81 1.76 -13.62
C VAL A 102 1.00 2.24 -14.79
N SER A 103 0.08 1.40 -15.28
CA SER A 103 -0.88 1.77 -16.31
C SER A 103 -2.25 2.01 -15.68
N LEU A 104 -2.87 3.15 -15.98
CA LEU A 104 -4.20 3.51 -15.56
C LEU A 104 -5.20 3.33 -16.70
N SER A 105 -6.38 2.83 -16.37
CA SER A 105 -7.50 2.77 -17.31
C SER A 105 -8.30 4.06 -17.26
N GLU A 106 -8.66 4.60 -18.39
CA GLU A 106 -9.57 5.76 -18.46
C GLU A 106 -10.89 5.42 -17.77
N SER A 107 -11.36 6.34 -16.96
CA SER A 107 -12.70 6.23 -16.36
C SER A 107 -13.71 6.55 -17.45
N THR A 108 -14.44 5.52 -17.90
CA THR A 108 -15.58 5.67 -18.82
C THR A 108 -16.84 6.19 -18.12
N VAL A 109 -16.74 6.56 -16.84
CA VAL A 109 -17.75 7.41 -16.23
C VAL A 109 -17.63 8.76 -16.91
N ALA A 110 -18.13 8.79 -18.15
CA ALA A 110 -18.47 10.03 -18.79
C ALA A 110 -19.24 10.86 -17.75
N LEU A 111 -18.95 12.14 -17.70
CA LEU A 111 -19.73 13.16 -17.03
C LEU A 111 -21.16 13.29 -17.65
N THR A 112 -21.61 12.28 -18.35
CA THR A 112 -22.98 12.08 -18.78
C THR A 112 -23.72 11.52 -17.59
N ASP A 113 -24.49 12.40 -17.04
CA ASP A 113 -25.45 12.20 -16.02
C ASP A 113 -24.85 12.29 -14.59
N VAL A 114 -24.72 13.52 -14.16
CA VAL A 114 -25.38 13.83 -12.93
C VAL A 114 -26.85 13.45 -13.14
N VAL A 115 -27.17 12.18 -13.02
CA VAL A 115 -28.52 11.77 -12.70
C VAL A 115 -28.73 12.33 -11.32
N VAL A 116 -29.23 13.55 -11.26
CA VAL A 116 -29.94 14.01 -10.14
C VAL A 116 -31.11 13.03 -10.06
N VAL A 117 -30.92 11.97 -9.28
CA VAL A 117 -32.02 11.18 -8.79
C VAL A 117 -32.80 12.17 -7.96
N GLY A 118 -33.72 12.85 -8.63
CA GLY A 118 -34.68 13.68 -7.96
C GLY A 118 -35.39 12.78 -7.00
N TYR A 119 -35.16 12.96 -5.73
CA TYR A 119 -36.04 12.51 -4.68
C TYR A 119 -37.35 13.28 -4.82
N GLY A 120 -37.96 13.16 -5.96
CA GLY A 120 -39.33 13.49 -6.19
C GLY A 120 -40.21 12.33 -5.74
N LYS A 121 -40.31 12.12 -4.45
CA LYS A 121 -41.53 11.54 -3.92
C LYS A 121 -42.62 12.54 -4.14
N GLY A 122 -43.08 12.62 -5.37
CA GLY A 122 -44.38 13.13 -5.70
C GLY A 122 -45.41 12.22 -5.07
N ASN A 123 -45.70 12.46 -3.82
CA ASN A 123 -46.88 11.97 -3.18
C ASN A 123 -48.03 12.73 -3.79
N ARG A 124 -48.44 12.33 -4.99
CA ARG A 124 -49.74 12.72 -5.54
C ARG A 124 -50.79 12.00 -4.73
N ARG A 125 -51.14 12.63 -3.64
CA ARG A 125 -52.49 12.41 -3.13
C ARG A 125 -53.41 12.99 -4.18
N THR A 126 -53.93 12.13 -5.02
CA THR A 126 -55.16 12.39 -5.71
C THR A 126 -56.25 12.56 -4.65
N LEU A 127 -56.49 13.79 -4.28
CA LEU A 127 -57.73 14.15 -3.64
C LEU A 127 -58.79 14.01 -4.70
N SER A 128 -59.37 12.83 -4.80
CA SER A 128 -60.67 12.66 -5.39
C SER A 128 -61.67 13.30 -4.42
N SER A 129 -62.00 14.52 -4.67
CA SER A 129 -63.25 15.10 -4.11
C SER A 129 -64.35 14.68 -5.05
N ALA A 130 -65.18 13.84 -4.59
CA ALA A 130 -66.50 13.70 -5.14
C ALA A 130 -67.36 14.92 -4.78
#